data_e1e28e5f57c07c6be1975d3c863c9907
#
_entry.id   e1e28e5f57c07c6be1975d3c863c9907
#
_cell.length_a   1.000
_cell.length_b   1.000
_cell.length_c   1.000
_cell.angle_alpha   90.00
_cell.angle_beta   90.00
_cell.angle_gamma   90.00
#
_symmetry.space_group_name_H-M   'P 1'
#
loop_
_entity.id
_entity.type
_entity.pdbx_description
1 polymer ?
#
loop_
_entity_poly.entity_id
_entity_poly.type
_entity_poly.pdbx_seq_one_letter_code
_entity_poly.pdbx_strand_id
1 'polypeptide(L)'
;MSAQAEEGTLRRMTLGEIAMARRVFGDSIVYSRVWIHCDSYLPFGLQKQNYAMTPNGELWYRKSMYREDFSANSVFIEDKYVFIHELGHVWQHQHGQWVRVRGAFSWAAEYTYKLDKEKLTDYSLEQQASILADYWLLLVYGISKWSYYQRPGRMGMYRGVDMSQDVPSLYQKIVTGKGR
;
A
#
# COMPACT_ATOMS: atom_id res chain seq x y z
N MET A 1 12.46 -21.88 -14.96
CA MET A 1 12.95 -21.01 -13.85
C MET A 1 12.94 -19.59 -14.39
N SER A 2 12.02 -18.71 -13.94
CA SER A 2 12.11 -17.29 -14.29
C SER A 2 13.36 -16.73 -13.62
N ALA A 3 14.23 -16.08 -14.40
CA ALA A 3 15.38 -15.38 -13.86
C ALA A 3 14.87 -14.37 -12.83
N GLN A 4 15.39 -14.40 -11.62
CA GLN A 4 15.05 -13.40 -10.61
C GLN A 4 15.63 -12.07 -11.06
N ALA A 5 14.84 -10.99 -11.02
CA ALA A 5 15.30 -9.65 -11.40
C ALA A 5 16.58 -9.28 -10.64
N GLU A 6 17.47 -8.59 -11.31
CA GLU A 6 18.69 -8.06 -10.69
C GLU A 6 18.45 -6.62 -10.21
N GLU A 7 19.15 -6.21 -9.16
CA GLU A 7 19.14 -4.81 -8.72
C GLU A 7 19.67 -3.92 -9.86
N GLY A 8 19.09 -2.74 -10.03
CA GLY A 8 19.29 -1.85 -11.17
C GLY A 8 18.19 -1.96 -12.25
N THR A 9 17.24 -2.90 -12.10
CA THR A 9 16.13 -3.01 -13.06
C THR A 9 14.99 -2.06 -12.74
N LEU A 10 14.29 -1.63 -13.80
CA LEU A 10 13.21 -0.65 -13.75
C LEU A 10 12.11 -1.08 -14.72
N ARG A 11 10.85 -1.01 -14.28
CA ARG A 11 9.70 -1.32 -15.11
C ARG A 11 8.47 -0.47 -14.81
N ARG A 12 7.54 -0.46 -15.72
CA ARG A 12 6.18 0.04 -15.52
C ARG A 12 5.31 -1.01 -14.81
N MET A 13 4.15 -0.58 -14.36
CA MET A 13 3.14 -1.50 -13.84
C MET A 13 2.63 -2.44 -14.93
N THR A 14 2.39 -3.70 -14.58
CA THR A 14 1.69 -4.66 -15.43
C THR A 14 0.20 -4.34 -15.50
N LEU A 15 -0.50 -4.86 -16.51
CA LEU A 15 -1.97 -4.71 -16.61
C LEU A 15 -2.68 -5.36 -15.41
N GLY A 16 -2.14 -6.46 -14.90
CA GLY A 16 -2.68 -7.13 -13.71
C GLY A 16 -2.52 -6.27 -12.45
N GLU A 17 -1.38 -5.64 -12.26
CA GLU A 17 -1.13 -4.71 -11.14
C GLU A 17 -2.04 -3.48 -11.21
N ILE A 18 -2.26 -2.92 -12.41
CA ILE A 18 -3.20 -1.82 -12.62
C ILE A 18 -4.62 -2.26 -12.27
N ALA A 19 -5.05 -3.44 -12.74
CA ALA A 19 -6.38 -3.97 -12.43
C ALA A 19 -6.56 -4.21 -10.93
N MET A 20 -5.53 -4.72 -10.25
CA MET A 20 -5.51 -4.92 -8.81
C MET A 20 -5.61 -3.59 -8.05
N ALA A 21 -4.85 -2.59 -8.44
CA ALA A 21 -4.85 -1.25 -7.83
C ALA A 21 -6.18 -0.51 -8.03
N ARG A 22 -6.79 -0.64 -9.20
CA ARG A 22 -8.09 -0.02 -9.51
C ARG A 22 -9.22 -0.44 -8.58
N ARG A 23 -9.09 -1.56 -7.89
CA ARG A 23 -10.10 -2.01 -6.91
C ARG A 23 -10.30 -0.99 -5.78
N VAL A 24 -9.26 -0.26 -5.40
CA VAL A 24 -9.31 0.74 -4.32
C VAL A 24 -9.08 2.16 -4.83
N PHE A 25 -8.19 2.35 -5.79
CA PHE A 25 -7.82 3.70 -6.28
C PHE A 25 -8.68 4.16 -7.47
N GLY A 26 -9.38 3.25 -8.17
CA GLY A 26 -10.08 3.58 -9.42
C GLY A 26 -9.13 4.23 -10.43
N ASP A 27 -9.50 5.39 -10.94
CA ASP A 27 -8.70 6.19 -11.86
C ASP A 27 -8.00 7.38 -11.17
N SER A 28 -7.92 7.37 -9.83
CA SER A 28 -7.28 8.46 -9.06
C SER A 28 -5.75 8.42 -9.11
N ILE A 29 -5.13 7.36 -9.63
CA ILE A 29 -3.70 7.27 -9.92
C ILE A 29 -3.47 7.35 -11.44
N VAL A 30 -2.51 8.15 -11.87
CA VAL A 30 -1.99 8.15 -13.24
C VAL A 30 -1.00 6.99 -13.37
N TYR A 31 -1.52 5.78 -13.61
CA TYR A 31 -0.73 4.53 -13.61
C TYR A 31 0.43 4.53 -14.61
N SER A 32 0.27 5.22 -15.74
CA SER A 32 1.34 5.36 -16.75
C SER A 32 2.57 6.13 -16.27
N ARG A 33 2.49 6.81 -15.13
CA ARG A 33 3.60 7.54 -14.50
C ARG A 33 4.25 6.78 -13.36
N VAL A 34 3.75 5.60 -13.03
CA VAL A 34 4.27 4.80 -11.91
C VAL A 34 5.42 3.92 -12.39
N TRP A 35 6.57 4.09 -11.76
CA TRP A 35 7.76 3.27 -11.98
C TRP A 35 8.02 2.36 -10.78
N ILE A 36 8.47 1.15 -11.05
CA ILE A 36 8.82 0.13 -10.06
C ILE A 36 10.28 -0.25 -10.24
N HIS A 37 11.07 0.03 -9.22
CA HIS A 37 12.50 -0.24 -9.19
C HIS A 37 12.78 -1.52 -8.39
N CYS A 38 13.69 -2.34 -8.91
CA CYS A 38 14.37 -3.37 -8.14
C CYS A 38 15.75 -2.83 -7.77
N ASP A 39 15.82 -1.95 -6.75
CA ASP A 39 17.06 -1.29 -6.36
C ASP A 39 16.90 -0.61 -4.99
N SER A 40 18.00 -0.08 -4.46
CA SER A 40 18.01 0.82 -3.31
C SER A 40 17.80 2.27 -3.74
N TYR A 41 16.79 2.92 -3.17
CA TYR A 41 16.65 4.38 -3.29
C TYR A 41 17.77 5.12 -2.54
N LEU A 42 18.19 4.59 -1.39
CA LEU A 42 19.26 5.20 -0.61
C LEU A 42 20.63 4.89 -1.20
N PRO A 43 21.55 5.87 -1.22
CA PRO A 43 22.88 5.67 -1.76
C PRO A 43 23.60 4.52 -1.06
N PHE A 44 24.54 3.91 -1.75
CA PHE A 44 25.38 2.79 -1.24
C PHE A 44 24.57 1.57 -0.76
N GLY A 45 23.33 1.37 -1.29
CA GLY A 45 22.49 0.23 -0.90
C GLY A 45 21.98 0.27 0.55
N LEU A 46 21.90 1.44 1.17
CA LEU A 46 21.49 1.60 2.57
C LEU A 46 20.01 1.30 2.83
N GLN A 47 19.17 1.18 1.79
CA GLN A 47 17.80 0.69 1.97
C GLN A 47 17.84 -0.77 2.46
N LYS A 48 17.18 -1.06 3.57
CA LYS A 48 17.12 -2.41 4.14
C LYS A 48 16.44 -3.39 3.18
N GLN A 49 16.90 -4.65 3.16
CA GLN A 49 16.40 -5.69 2.25
C GLN A 49 14.91 -6.02 2.38
N ASN A 50 14.36 -5.83 3.57
CA ASN A 50 12.94 -6.11 3.87
C ASN A 50 12.09 -4.82 3.96
N TYR A 51 12.51 -3.76 3.28
CA TYR A 51 11.84 -2.46 3.33
C TYR A 51 11.55 -1.94 1.93
N ALA A 52 10.27 -1.65 1.64
CA ALA A 52 9.85 -0.92 0.45
C ALA A 52 9.84 0.58 0.74
N MET A 53 10.04 1.40 -0.28
CA MET A 53 10.03 2.85 -0.17
C MET A 53 9.37 3.46 -1.40
N THR A 54 8.61 4.55 -1.19
CA THR A 54 7.97 5.28 -2.29
C THR A 54 8.32 6.77 -2.23
N PRO A 55 9.58 7.12 -2.42
CA PRO A 55 9.97 8.51 -2.55
C PRO A 55 9.52 9.05 -3.91
N ASN A 56 9.05 10.30 -3.95
CA ASN A 56 8.73 11.00 -5.20
C ASN A 56 7.72 10.27 -6.11
N GLY A 57 6.87 9.40 -5.54
CA GLY A 57 5.83 8.70 -6.29
C GLY A 57 6.30 7.52 -7.14
N GLU A 58 7.50 7.01 -6.93
CA GLU A 58 8.04 5.80 -7.55
C GLU A 58 8.31 4.73 -6.48
N LEU A 59 8.04 3.45 -6.81
CA LEU A 59 8.19 2.33 -5.89
C LEU A 59 9.59 1.74 -5.96
N TRP A 60 10.23 1.55 -4.79
CA TRP A 60 11.58 1.01 -4.67
C TRP A 60 11.59 -0.22 -3.79
N TYR A 61 11.87 -1.37 -4.40
CA TYR A 61 11.95 -2.66 -3.73
C TYR A 61 13.35 -3.23 -3.82
N ARG A 62 13.91 -3.70 -2.71
CA ARG A 62 15.12 -4.52 -2.77
C ARG A 62 14.77 -5.90 -3.34
N LYS A 63 15.77 -6.58 -3.88
CA LYS A 63 15.63 -7.86 -4.61
C LYS A 63 14.77 -8.90 -3.87
N SER A 64 14.87 -8.99 -2.56
CA SER A 64 14.10 -9.93 -1.74
C SER A 64 12.59 -9.67 -1.76
N MET A 65 12.18 -8.41 -1.91
CA MET A 65 10.78 -7.98 -1.90
C MET A 65 10.21 -7.73 -3.31
N TYR A 66 11.09 -7.55 -4.30
CA TYR A 66 10.67 -7.29 -5.67
C TYR A 66 9.95 -8.50 -6.29
N ARG A 67 8.91 -8.23 -7.06
CA ARG A 67 8.20 -9.21 -7.89
C ARG A 67 8.05 -8.65 -9.30
N GLU A 68 8.22 -9.51 -10.31
CA GLU A 68 8.01 -9.15 -11.72
C GLU A 68 6.57 -8.74 -12.01
N ASP A 69 5.63 -9.29 -11.27
CA ASP A 69 4.21 -8.97 -11.30
C ASP A 69 3.60 -9.25 -9.94
N PHE A 70 3.31 -8.21 -9.16
CA PHE A 70 2.67 -8.34 -7.85
C PHE A 70 1.26 -8.91 -7.93
N SER A 71 0.58 -8.84 -9.09
CA SER A 71 -0.77 -9.37 -9.27
C SER A 71 -0.81 -10.88 -9.50
N ALA A 72 0.33 -11.52 -9.81
CA ALA A 72 0.41 -12.93 -10.13
C ALA A 72 -0.16 -13.82 -9.01
N ASN A 73 -0.79 -14.94 -9.37
CA ASN A 73 -1.40 -15.86 -8.39
C ASN A 73 -0.37 -16.50 -7.45
N SER A 74 0.88 -16.61 -7.87
CA SER A 74 1.98 -17.14 -7.07
C SER A 74 2.52 -16.18 -6.01
N VAL A 75 2.12 -14.90 -6.06
CA VAL A 75 2.55 -13.86 -5.10
C VAL A 75 1.65 -13.90 -3.88
N PHE A 76 2.26 -13.92 -2.69
CA PHE A 76 1.53 -13.95 -1.42
C PHE A 76 0.71 -12.67 -1.21
N ILE A 77 -0.36 -12.81 -0.44
CA ILE A 77 -1.27 -11.68 -0.12
C ILE A 77 -0.50 -10.57 0.60
N GLU A 78 0.45 -10.92 1.45
CA GLU A 78 1.29 -9.99 2.20
C GLU A 78 2.12 -9.09 1.26
N ASP A 79 2.72 -9.65 0.21
CA ASP A 79 3.46 -8.86 -0.78
C ASP A 79 2.52 -7.94 -1.58
N LYS A 80 1.33 -8.43 -1.94
CA LYS A 80 0.29 -7.62 -2.60
C LYS A 80 -0.18 -6.48 -1.69
N TYR A 81 -0.36 -6.75 -0.41
CA TYR A 81 -0.75 -5.76 0.58
C TYR A 81 0.28 -4.63 0.68
N VAL A 82 1.58 -4.98 0.80
CA VAL A 82 2.67 -4.00 0.81
C VAL A 82 2.67 -3.19 -0.48
N PHE A 83 2.48 -3.83 -1.64
CA PHE A 83 2.41 -3.14 -2.92
C PHE A 83 1.28 -2.11 -2.96
N ILE A 84 0.08 -2.44 -2.48
CA ILE A 84 -1.05 -1.50 -2.41
C ILE A 84 -0.78 -0.38 -1.40
N HIS A 85 -0.14 -0.67 -0.26
CA HIS A 85 0.28 0.34 0.72
C HIS A 85 1.23 1.37 0.07
N GLU A 86 2.25 0.91 -0.64
CA GLU A 86 3.19 1.78 -1.36
C GLU A 86 2.50 2.58 -2.47
N LEU A 87 1.51 2.01 -3.16
CA LEU A 87 0.66 2.76 -4.10
C LEU A 87 -0.17 3.84 -3.40
N GLY A 88 -0.50 3.67 -2.12
CA GLY A 88 -1.07 4.74 -1.29
C GLY A 88 -0.16 5.97 -1.25
N HIS A 89 1.15 5.78 -1.12
CA HIS A 89 2.13 6.86 -1.17
C HIS A 89 2.28 7.46 -2.57
N VAL A 90 2.15 6.67 -3.64
CA VAL A 90 2.07 7.19 -5.02
C VAL A 90 0.86 8.09 -5.17
N TRP A 91 -0.31 7.64 -4.69
CA TRP A 91 -1.55 8.42 -4.70
C TRP A 91 -1.38 9.75 -3.97
N GLN A 92 -0.81 9.74 -2.77
CA GLN A 92 -0.52 10.93 -1.99
C GLN A 92 0.38 11.91 -2.75
N HIS A 93 1.46 11.40 -3.34
CA HIS A 93 2.38 12.21 -4.13
C HIS A 93 1.68 12.87 -5.33
N GLN A 94 0.89 12.10 -6.09
CA GLN A 94 0.18 12.60 -7.27
C GLN A 94 -0.92 13.62 -6.91
N HIS A 95 -1.41 13.62 -5.66
CA HIS A 95 -2.37 14.58 -5.13
C HIS A 95 -1.73 15.73 -4.33
N GLY A 96 -0.43 15.94 -4.49
CA GLY A 96 0.28 17.06 -3.89
C GLY A 96 0.54 16.95 -2.39
N GLN A 97 0.36 15.77 -1.80
CA GLN A 97 0.77 15.52 -0.43
C GLN A 97 2.28 15.26 -0.39
N TRP A 98 2.97 15.94 0.54
CA TRP A 98 4.42 15.81 0.66
C TRP A 98 4.80 14.50 1.34
N VAL A 99 5.00 13.46 0.55
CA VAL A 99 5.59 12.19 1.00
C VAL A 99 7.09 12.41 1.14
N ARG A 100 7.52 12.91 2.30
CA ARG A 100 8.95 12.97 2.60
C ARG A 100 9.44 11.56 2.88
N VAL A 101 10.58 11.20 2.28
CA VAL A 101 11.30 9.98 2.61
C VAL A 101 11.65 10.03 4.11
N ARG A 102 10.85 9.38 4.93
CA ARG A 102 11.13 9.17 6.35
C ARG A 102 11.95 7.89 6.57
N GLY A 103 12.80 7.53 5.61
CA GLY A 103 13.60 6.31 5.67
C GLY A 103 14.52 6.17 6.89
N ALA A 104 14.80 7.27 7.61
CA ALA A 104 15.54 7.23 8.85
C ALA A 104 14.67 7.16 10.11
N PHE A 105 13.34 7.40 10.01
CA PHE A 105 12.45 7.53 11.18
C PHE A 105 11.15 6.71 11.04
N SER A 106 11.11 5.71 10.16
CA SER A 106 9.94 4.86 9.97
C SER A 106 9.51 4.14 11.26
N TRP A 107 10.43 3.90 12.19
CA TRP A 107 10.12 3.32 13.50
C TRP A 107 9.24 4.20 14.40
N ALA A 108 9.17 5.50 14.13
CA ALA A 108 8.32 6.45 14.85
C ALA A 108 6.98 6.72 14.12
N ALA A 109 6.76 6.16 12.93
CA ALA A 109 5.54 6.35 12.19
C ALA A 109 4.41 5.49 12.80
N GLU A 110 3.25 6.10 13.01
CA GLU A 110 2.07 5.37 13.43
C GLU A 110 1.32 4.85 12.20
N TYR A 111 1.33 3.54 12.02
CA TYR A 111 0.61 2.84 10.96
C TYR A 111 -0.80 2.44 11.36
N THR A 112 -1.01 2.18 12.67
CA THR A 112 -2.29 1.74 13.19
C THR A 112 -3.30 2.88 13.22
N TYR A 113 -4.57 2.55 13.00
CA TYR A 113 -5.64 3.54 12.92
C TYR A 113 -6.97 2.98 13.43
N LYS A 114 -7.89 3.89 13.70
CA LYS A 114 -9.32 3.64 13.89
C LYS A 114 -10.07 4.38 12.78
N LEU A 115 -11.24 3.91 12.38
CA LEU A 115 -12.08 4.60 11.39
C LEU A 115 -12.96 5.66 12.07
N ASP A 116 -12.35 6.57 12.81
CA ASP A 116 -12.98 7.56 13.70
C ASP A 116 -12.89 9.01 13.19
N LYS A 117 -12.27 9.24 12.03
CA LYS A 117 -12.19 10.57 11.39
C LYS A 117 -13.14 10.66 10.20
N GLU A 118 -13.36 11.89 9.73
CA GLU A 118 -14.35 12.12 8.66
C GLU A 118 -13.83 11.79 7.27
N LYS A 119 -12.55 12.09 7.02
CA LYS A 119 -11.93 12.00 5.69
C LYS A 119 -10.60 11.28 5.77
N LEU A 120 -10.20 10.64 4.66
CA LEU A 120 -8.91 9.99 4.53
C LEU A 120 -7.74 10.97 4.81
N THR A 121 -7.85 12.20 4.34
CA THR A 121 -6.83 13.25 4.53
C THR A 121 -6.65 13.73 5.97
N ASP A 122 -7.54 13.37 6.88
CA ASP A 122 -7.43 13.70 8.30
C ASP A 122 -6.48 12.76 9.05
N TYR A 123 -6.09 11.66 8.42
CA TYR A 123 -5.12 10.68 8.94
C TYR A 123 -3.69 11.03 8.53
N SER A 124 -2.70 10.52 9.27
CA SER A 124 -1.30 10.64 8.87
C SER A 124 -1.05 9.91 7.54
N LEU A 125 0.03 10.23 6.84
CA LEU A 125 0.33 9.63 5.53
C LEU A 125 0.43 8.09 5.61
N GLU A 126 1.07 7.56 6.65
CA GLU A 126 1.17 6.11 6.85
C GLU A 126 -0.18 5.47 7.20
N GLN A 127 -0.98 6.13 8.02
CA GLN A 127 -2.35 5.67 8.30
C GLN A 127 -3.23 5.69 7.03
N GLN A 128 -3.13 6.71 6.19
CA GLN A 128 -3.84 6.77 4.91
C GLN A 128 -3.47 5.57 4.02
N ALA A 129 -2.17 5.31 3.85
CA ALA A 129 -1.70 4.17 3.06
C ALA A 129 -2.17 2.83 3.65
N SER A 130 -2.15 2.69 4.97
CA SER A 130 -2.66 1.51 5.68
C SER A 130 -4.17 1.33 5.52
N ILE A 131 -4.95 2.41 5.61
CA ILE A 131 -6.41 2.40 5.36
C ILE A 131 -6.71 1.92 3.95
N LEU A 132 -5.99 2.42 2.95
CA LEU A 132 -6.17 2.03 1.54
C LEU A 132 -5.81 0.56 1.30
N ALA A 133 -4.72 0.06 1.91
CA ALA A 133 -4.32 -1.34 1.81
C ALA A 133 -5.30 -2.29 2.51
N ASP A 134 -5.75 -1.95 3.71
CA ASP A 134 -6.77 -2.73 4.45
C ASP A 134 -8.12 -2.72 3.73
N TYR A 135 -8.52 -1.59 3.15
CA TYR A 135 -9.77 -1.51 2.36
C TYR A 135 -9.66 -2.34 1.08
N TRP A 136 -8.53 -2.32 0.38
CA TRP A 136 -8.27 -3.21 -0.75
C TRP A 136 -8.40 -4.69 -0.35
N LEU A 137 -7.80 -5.08 0.79
CA LEU A 137 -7.89 -6.44 1.32
C LEU A 137 -9.36 -6.85 1.56
N LEU A 138 -10.16 -5.95 2.13
CA LEU A 138 -11.59 -6.15 2.35
C LEU A 138 -12.37 -6.31 1.03
N LEU A 139 -12.11 -5.44 0.04
CA LEU A 139 -12.78 -5.46 -1.26
C LEU A 139 -12.48 -6.72 -2.08
N VAL A 140 -11.25 -7.22 -2.01
CA VAL A 140 -10.80 -8.34 -2.84
C VAL A 140 -11.05 -9.69 -2.17
N TYR A 141 -10.85 -9.80 -0.86
CA TYR A 141 -10.87 -11.09 -0.15
C TYR A 141 -12.03 -11.21 0.85
N GLY A 142 -12.81 -10.15 1.05
CA GLY A 142 -13.98 -10.15 1.92
C GLY A 142 -13.67 -10.01 3.41
N ILE A 143 -14.74 -9.86 4.21
CA ILE A 143 -14.67 -9.51 5.62
C ILE A 143 -13.96 -10.58 6.47
N SER A 144 -14.15 -11.86 6.17
CA SER A 144 -13.52 -12.95 6.94
C SER A 144 -12.00 -12.93 6.81
N LYS A 145 -11.49 -12.73 5.58
CA LYS A 145 -10.05 -12.65 5.33
C LYS A 145 -9.46 -11.37 5.90
N TRP A 146 -10.15 -10.25 5.69
CA TRP A 146 -9.79 -8.96 6.28
C TRP A 146 -9.67 -9.08 7.80
N SER A 147 -10.68 -9.62 8.50
CA SER A 147 -10.69 -9.81 9.97
C SER A 147 -9.54 -10.69 10.45
N TYR A 148 -9.20 -11.76 9.71
CA TYR A 148 -8.05 -12.59 10.02
C TYR A 148 -6.74 -11.79 10.06
N TYR A 149 -6.53 -10.90 9.07
CA TYR A 149 -5.31 -10.10 8.98
C TYR A 149 -5.26 -8.92 9.96
N GLN A 150 -6.38 -8.53 10.58
CA GLN A 150 -6.38 -7.50 11.62
C GLN A 150 -5.95 -8.02 13.00
N ARG A 151 -5.73 -9.32 13.16
CA ARG A 151 -5.28 -9.92 14.43
C ARG A 151 -3.85 -9.50 14.78
N PRO A 152 -3.49 -9.47 16.07
CA PRO A 152 -2.13 -9.18 16.52
C PRO A 152 -1.09 -10.06 15.79
N GLY A 153 0.03 -9.47 15.37
CA GLY A 153 1.10 -10.16 14.65
C GLY A 153 0.82 -10.41 13.16
N ARG A 154 -0.31 -9.91 12.64
CA ARG A 154 -0.62 -9.91 11.20
C ARG A 154 -0.41 -8.52 10.58
N MET A 155 -0.54 -8.43 9.26
CA MET A 155 -0.21 -7.22 8.51
C MET A 155 -1.24 -6.09 8.61
N GLY A 156 -2.49 -6.38 8.97
CA GLY A 156 -3.57 -5.38 9.04
C GLY A 156 -3.36 -4.38 10.17
N MET A 157 -3.71 -3.13 9.95
CA MET A 157 -3.40 -2.01 10.82
C MET A 157 -4.64 -1.41 11.53
N TYR A 158 -5.83 -1.92 11.24
CA TYR A 158 -7.05 -1.47 11.91
C TYR A 158 -7.09 -1.88 13.39
N ARG A 159 -7.42 -0.93 14.28
CA ARG A 159 -7.50 -1.12 15.74
C ARG A 159 -8.79 -0.55 16.32
N GLY A 160 -9.87 -0.52 15.53
CA GLY A 160 -11.19 -0.18 16.04
C GLY A 160 -11.73 -1.24 17.01
N VAL A 161 -12.45 -0.80 18.02
CA VAL A 161 -12.94 -1.66 19.11
C VAL A 161 -14.29 -2.30 18.77
N ASP A 162 -15.06 -1.69 17.90
CA ASP A 162 -16.44 -2.09 17.61
C ASP A 162 -16.56 -2.82 16.28
N MET A 163 -16.57 -4.15 16.35
CA MET A 163 -16.85 -5.01 15.19
C MET A 163 -18.35 -5.10 14.87
N SER A 164 -19.22 -4.46 15.69
CA SER A 164 -20.66 -4.38 15.45
C SER A 164 -21.05 -3.33 14.41
N GLN A 165 -20.14 -2.39 14.10
CA GLN A 165 -20.36 -1.41 13.05
C GLN A 165 -20.14 -2.04 11.67
N ASP A 166 -20.84 -1.54 10.67
CA ASP A 166 -20.63 -1.91 9.26
C ASP A 166 -19.27 -1.38 8.78
N VAL A 167 -18.22 -2.15 9.05
CA VAL A 167 -16.84 -1.82 8.69
C VAL A 167 -16.68 -1.49 7.19
N PRO A 168 -17.29 -2.24 6.25
CA PRO A 168 -17.24 -1.88 4.82
C PRO A 168 -17.77 -0.48 4.53
N SER A 169 -18.89 -0.09 5.14
CA SER A 169 -19.46 1.25 4.95
C SER A 169 -18.58 2.34 5.53
N LEU A 170 -17.91 2.09 6.67
CA LEU A 170 -16.97 3.04 7.25
C LEU A 170 -15.76 3.29 6.33
N TYR A 171 -15.15 2.24 5.78
CA TYR A 171 -14.09 2.40 4.77
C TYR A 171 -14.58 3.17 3.56
N GLN A 172 -15.73 2.78 3.00
CA GLN A 172 -16.29 3.44 1.84
C GLN A 172 -16.48 4.94 2.10
N LYS A 173 -17.08 5.30 3.25
CA LYS A 173 -17.30 6.71 3.62
C LYS A 173 -15.98 7.49 3.67
N ILE A 174 -14.98 6.96 4.36
CA ILE A 174 -13.69 7.64 4.58
C ILE A 174 -12.90 7.76 3.26
N VAL A 175 -12.83 6.68 2.48
CA VAL A 175 -12.01 6.63 1.26
C VAL A 175 -12.65 7.40 0.11
N THR A 176 -13.98 7.33 -0.05
CA THR A 176 -14.67 7.99 -1.17
C THR A 176 -15.19 9.38 -0.83
N GLY A 177 -15.22 9.76 0.45
CA GLY A 177 -15.86 10.99 0.92
C GLY A 177 -17.38 11.04 0.69
N LYS A 178 -17.98 9.92 0.26
CA LYS A 178 -19.42 9.79 0.00
C LYS A 178 -20.02 8.90 1.10
N GLY A 179 -20.47 9.54 2.18
CA GLY A 179 -21.44 8.90 3.07
C GLY A 179 -22.75 8.71 2.29
N ARG A 180 -23.34 7.52 2.36
CA ARG A 180 -24.75 7.33 1.97
C ARG A 180 -25.66 7.89 3.04
#